data_204ab249f5422d8076c298741e3e6661
#
_entry.id   204ab249f5422d8076c298741e3e6661
#
_cell.length_a   1.000
_cell.length_b   1.000
_cell.length_c   1.000
_cell.angle_alpha   90.00
_cell.angle_beta   90.00
_cell.angle_gamma   90.00
#
_symmetry.space_group_name_H-M   'P 1'
#
loop_
_entity.id
_entity.type
_entity.pdbx_description
1 polymer ?
#
loop_
_entity_poly.entity_id
_entity_poly.type
_entity_poly.pdbx_seq_one_letter_code
_entity_poly.pdbx_strand_id
1 'polypeptide(L)'
;YDFDGVDFDFEWPANASEYNNYSATVIQMRSTLGKYVYFTASLHPVSFKISPEAIDALDFISYQCYGPAVMRFPYEQFVKDGEAAVAYGIPKNKLVMGVPFYGSTGSLIAAYCDFVNDGLATTNEDTYTYKGNTYTFNSIETIRKKARYVCEEDYAGIMSWDLATDIDITNNKSLLKVIKEEFEYYANPTE
;
A
#
# COMPACT_ATOMS: atom_id res chain seq x y z
N TYR A 1 -10.21 22.64 -11.49
CA TYR A 1 -9.11 21.69 -11.44
C TYR A 1 -9.46 20.52 -12.34
N ASP A 2 -8.58 20.13 -13.24
CA ASP A 2 -8.78 19.01 -14.17
C ASP A 2 -8.28 17.71 -13.49
N PHE A 3 -9.08 17.18 -12.55
CA PHE A 3 -8.79 15.91 -11.90
C PHE A 3 -9.35 14.73 -12.72
N ASP A 4 -8.59 13.63 -12.80
CA ASP A 4 -9.02 12.41 -13.48
C ASP A 4 -9.92 11.54 -12.60
N GLY A 5 -9.89 11.74 -11.28
CA GLY A 5 -10.64 10.90 -10.34
C GLY A 5 -10.68 11.40 -8.91
N VAL A 6 -11.25 10.56 -8.07
CA VAL A 6 -11.40 10.78 -6.62
C VAL A 6 -11.00 9.52 -5.88
N ASP A 7 -10.18 9.64 -4.85
CA ASP A 7 -9.97 8.59 -3.85
C ASP A 7 -10.78 8.88 -2.60
N PHE A 8 -11.48 7.86 -2.08
CA PHE A 8 -12.27 7.95 -0.86
C PHE A 8 -11.50 7.31 0.29
N ASP A 9 -10.84 8.13 1.07
CA ASP A 9 -10.02 7.73 2.22
C ASP A 9 -10.72 8.11 3.53
N PHE A 10 -11.62 7.24 3.99
CA PHE A 10 -12.26 7.35 5.30
C PHE A 10 -11.72 6.25 6.23
N GLU A 11 -10.97 6.64 7.21
CA GLU A 11 -10.26 5.75 8.14
C GLU A 11 -10.95 5.71 9.51
N TRP A 12 -11.69 4.69 9.89
CA TRP A 12 -12.17 3.50 9.16
C TRP A 12 -13.51 3.09 9.76
N PRO A 13 -14.41 2.41 9.02
CA PRO A 13 -15.60 1.85 9.61
C PRO A 13 -15.22 0.77 10.64
N ALA A 14 -15.84 0.80 11.82
CA ALA A 14 -15.50 -0.05 12.96
C ALA A 14 -16.60 -1.08 13.34
N ASN A 15 -17.81 -0.91 12.80
CA ASN A 15 -18.95 -1.79 13.10
C ASN A 15 -19.86 -1.97 11.87
N ALA A 16 -20.79 -2.90 11.96
CA ALA A 16 -21.66 -3.27 10.84
C ALA A 16 -22.46 -2.08 10.27
N SER A 17 -22.93 -1.18 11.11
CA SER A 17 -23.67 0.01 10.66
C SER A 17 -22.78 0.95 9.86
N GLU A 18 -21.54 1.15 10.30
CA GLU A 18 -20.56 1.99 9.61
C GLU A 18 -20.10 1.36 8.28
N TYR A 19 -19.91 0.05 8.22
CA TYR A 19 -19.64 -0.66 6.95
C TYR A 19 -20.79 -0.52 5.96
N ASN A 20 -22.05 -0.61 6.44
CA ASN A 20 -23.21 -0.40 5.58
C ASN A 20 -23.29 1.05 5.07
N ASN A 21 -23.01 2.03 5.92
CA ASN A 21 -22.99 3.44 5.54
C ASN A 21 -21.83 3.75 4.59
N TYR A 22 -20.65 3.19 4.84
CA TYR A 22 -19.49 3.31 3.95
C TYR A 22 -19.83 2.77 2.55
N SER A 23 -20.36 1.55 2.49
CA SER A 23 -20.75 0.91 1.24
C SER A 23 -21.82 1.71 0.49
N ALA A 24 -22.85 2.19 1.18
CA ALA A 24 -23.88 3.04 0.59
C ALA A 24 -23.30 4.36 0.05
N THR A 25 -22.35 4.96 0.79
CA THR A 25 -21.66 6.19 0.37
C THR A 25 -20.87 5.95 -0.91
N VAL A 26 -20.08 4.87 -0.99
CA VAL A 26 -19.32 4.51 -2.18
C VAL A 26 -20.22 4.33 -3.40
N ILE A 27 -21.33 3.59 -3.25
CA ILE A 27 -22.29 3.36 -4.34
C ILE A 27 -22.91 4.69 -4.78
N GLN A 28 -23.32 5.55 -3.84
CA GLN A 28 -23.89 6.86 -4.14
C GLN A 28 -22.88 7.79 -4.83
N MET A 29 -21.61 7.78 -4.39
CA MET A 29 -20.54 8.56 -5.01
C MET A 29 -20.31 8.11 -6.45
N ARG A 30 -20.21 6.80 -6.74
CA ARG A 30 -20.08 6.29 -8.10
C ARG A 30 -21.25 6.73 -8.98
N SER A 31 -22.48 6.65 -8.47
CA SER A 31 -23.67 7.11 -9.20
C SER A 31 -23.61 8.60 -9.57
N THR A 32 -23.02 9.42 -8.70
CA THR A 32 -22.88 10.86 -8.90
C THR A 32 -21.73 11.22 -9.83
N LEU A 33 -20.56 10.57 -9.67
CA LEU A 33 -19.36 10.81 -10.47
C LEU A 33 -19.51 10.29 -11.92
N GLY A 34 -20.33 9.24 -12.12
CA GLY A 34 -20.46 8.57 -13.40
C GLY A 34 -19.27 7.62 -13.68
N LYS A 35 -19.29 6.99 -14.87
CA LYS A 35 -18.38 5.89 -15.22
C LYS A 35 -17.04 6.33 -15.84
N TYR A 36 -16.88 7.60 -16.14
CA TYR A 36 -15.70 8.12 -16.84
C TYR A 36 -14.68 8.81 -15.90
N VAL A 37 -15.00 8.83 -14.62
CA VAL A 37 -14.12 9.40 -13.58
C VAL A 37 -13.56 8.23 -12.78
N TYR A 38 -12.24 8.17 -12.60
CA TYR A 38 -11.65 7.19 -11.69
C TYR A 38 -12.18 7.41 -10.27
N PHE A 39 -12.66 6.32 -9.68
CA PHE A 39 -13.13 6.35 -8.30
C PHE A 39 -12.52 5.19 -7.53
N THR A 40 -11.71 5.51 -6.55
CA THR A 40 -10.95 4.56 -5.73
C THR A 40 -11.27 4.76 -4.26
N ALA A 41 -10.88 3.83 -3.44
CA ALA A 41 -10.97 3.96 -2.00
C ALA A 41 -9.75 3.37 -1.31
N SER A 42 -9.34 3.98 -0.21
CA SER A 42 -8.32 3.46 0.67
C SER A 42 -8.97 2.60 1.75
N LEU A 43 -8.57 1.32 1.84
CA LEU A 43 -9.01 0.37 2.86
C LEU A 43 -7.79 -0.20 3.61
N HIS A 44 -8.03 -0.73 4.81
CA HIS A 44 -6.98 -1.27 5.66
C HIS A 44 -7.28 -2.73 6.06
N PRO A 45 -6.27 -3.61 6.27
CA PRO A 45 -6.47 -5.01 6.66
C PRO A 45 -7.32 -5.23 7.93
N VAL A 46 -7.46 -4.22 8.78
CA VAL A 46 -8.39 -4.29 9.92
C VAL A 46 -9.79 -3.78 9.59
N SER A 47 -9.98 -3.16 8.41
CA SER A 47 -11.26 -2.52 8.03
C SER A 47 -11.44 -2.49 6.51
N PHE A 48 -11.84 -3.61 5.91
CA PHE A 48 -12.00 -3.76 4.44
C PHE A 48 -13.30 -4.43 4.01
N LYS A 49 -14.18 -4.80 4.96
CA LYS A 49 -15.37 -5.63 4.69
C LYS A 49 -16.54 -4.81 4.18
N ILE A 50 -16.35 -4.07 3.10
CA ILE A 50 -17.39 -3.34 2.39
C ILE A 50 -18.25 -4.29 1.54
N SER A 51 -19.45 -3.88 1.10
CA SER A 51 -20.33 -4.74 0.33
C SER A 51 -19.78 -5.08 -1.06
N PRO A 52 -20.18 -6.22 -1.67
CA PRO A 52 -19.78 -6.55 -3.04
C PRO A 52 -20.13 -5.45 -4.05
N GLU A 53 -21.28 -4.80 -3.91
CA GLU A 53 -21.71 -3.71 -4.79
C GLU A 53 -20.81 -2.47 -4.65
N ALA A 54 -20.30 -2.21 -3.43
CA ALA A 54 -19.34 -1.14 -3.20
C ALA A 54 -17.96 -1.50 -3.81
N ILE A 55 -17.53 -2.76 -3.71
CA ILE A 55 -16.31 -3.24 -4.38
C ILE A 55 -16.45 -3.07 -5.90
N ASP A 56 -17.59 -3.42 -6.48
CA ASP A 56 -17.86 -3.29 -7.92
C ASP A 56 -17.86 -1.82 -8.36
N ALA A 57 -18.34 -0.92 -7.52
CA ALA A 57 -18.40 0.52 -7.79
C ALA A 57 -17.02 1.21 -7.85
N LEU A 58 -15.98 0.61 -7.28
CA LEU A 58 -14.62 1.14 -7.28
C LEU A 58 -13.82 0.62 -8.49
N ASP A 59 -12.96 1.47 -9.06
CA ASP A 59 -12.04 1.05 -10.11
C ASP A 59 -10.91 0.21 -9.53
N PHE A 60 -10.33 0.64 -8.39
CA PHE A 60 -9.42 -0.15 -7.58
C PHE A 60 -9.44 0.31 -6.11
N ILE A 61 -8.79 -0.46 -5.26
CA ILE A 61 -8.71 -0.25 -3.82
C ILE A 61 -7.23 -0.12 -3.45
N SER A 62 -6.85 1.02 -2.88
CA SER A 62 -5.55 1.22 -2.22
C SER A 62 -5.59 0.53 -0.86
N TYR A 63 -4.93 -0.63 -0.76
CA TYR A 63 -5.00 -1.47 0.43
C TYR A 63 -3.79 -1.23 1.32
N GLN A 64 -3.97 -0.50 2.41
CA GLN A 64 -2.94 0.01 3.31
C GLN A 64 -2.33 -1.12 4.18
N CYS A 65 -1.50 -2.00 3.59
CA CYS A 65 -0.82 -3.09 4.30
C CYS A 65 0.37 -2.59 5.15
N TYR A 66 0.17 -1.50 5.88
CA TYR A 66 1.12 -0.86 6.79
C TYR A 66 0.35 -0.20 7.94
N GLY A 67 1.06 0.34 8.95
CA GLY A 67 0.43 1.07 10.04
C GLY A 67 -0.88 0.45 10.62
N PRO A 68 -1.43 1.08 11.65
CA PRO A 68 -0.71 1.93 12.57
C PRO A 68 0.37 1.19 13.35
N ALA A 69 0.40 -0.16 13.29
CA ALA A 69 1.35 -0.99 14.01
C ALA A 69 2.39 -1.62 13.10
N VAL A 70 3.67 -1.60 13.52
CA VAL A 70 4.82 -2.17 12.78
C VAL A 70 4.68 -3.67 12.45
N MET A 71 3.79 -4.39 13.12
CA MET A 71 3.51 -5.80 12.85
C MET A 71 2.99 -6.08 11.43
N ARG A 72 2.57 -5.04 10.69
CA ARG A 72 2.14 -5.15 9.29
C ARG A 72 3.25 -4.89 8.28
N PHE A 73 4.45 -4.49 8.74
CA PHE A 73 5.59 -4.23 7.87
C PHE A 73 6.24 -5.49 7.27
N PRO A 74 6.32 -6.65 7.99
CA PRO A 74 6.93 -7.86 7.44
C PRO A 74 6.25 -8.37 6.16
N TYR A 75 7.05 -9.00 5.28
CA TYR A 75 6.58 -9.60 4.04
C TYR A 75 5.46 -10.64 4.26
N GLU A 76 5.63 -11.51 5.25
CA GLU A 76 4.66 -12.57 5.56
C GLU A 76 3.30 -12.02 6.00
N GLN A 77 3.28 -10.86 6.66
CA GLN A 77 2.04 -10.19 7.02
C GLN A 77 1.39 -9.52 5.80
N PHE A 78 2.18 -8.93 4.93
CA PHE A 78 1.72 -8.34 3.67
C PHE A 78 1.01 -9.39 2.79
N VAL A 79 1.59 -10.58 2.66
CA VAL A 79 0.97 -11.72 1.94
C VAL A 79 -0.36 -12.10 2.59
N LYS A 80 -0.38 -12.32 3.91
CA LYS A 80 -1.63 -12.67 4.64
C LYS A 80 -2.72 -11.63 4.50
N ASP A 81 -2.37 -10.34 4.51
CA ASP A 81 -3.31 -9.24 4.36
C ASP A 81 -3.97 -9.30 2.96
N GLY A 82 -3.18 -9.50 1.90
CA GLY A 82 -3.69 -9.67 0.54
C GLY A 82 -4.58 -10.90 0.37
N GLU A 83 -4.12 -12.05 0.87
CA GLU A 83 -4.91 -13.29 0.85
C GLU A 83 -6.24 -13.16 1.59
N ALA A 84 -6.26 -12.45 2.73
CA ALA A 84 -7.49 -12.22 3.49
C ALA A 84 -8.49 -11.34 2.73
N ALA A 85 -8.03 -10.31 2.02
CA ALA A 85 -8.88 -9.47 1.18
C ALA A 85 -9.47 -10.26 0.00
N VAL A 86 -8.66 -11.09 -0.66
CA VAL A 86 -9.10 -11.98 -1.76
C VAL A 86 -10.10 -13.02 -1.27
N ALA A 87 -9.82 -13.66 -0.13
CA ALA A 87 -10.73 -14.64 0.48
C ALA A 87 -12.08 -14.02 0.89
N TYR A 88 -12.11 -12.74 1.21
CA TYR A 88 -13.35 -11.99 1.47
C TYR A 88 -14.17 -11.72 0.19
N GLY A 89 -13.51 -11.68 -0.97
CA GLY A 89 -14.16 -11.46 -2.26
C GLY A 89 -13.71 -10.20 -3.01
N ILE A 90 -12.63 -9.53 -2.57
CA ILE A 90 -12.03 -8.44 -3.35
C ILE A 90 -11.15 -9.05 -4.45
N PRO A 91 -11.42 -8.78 -5.74
CA PRO A 91 -10.62 -9.31 -6.83
C PRO A 91 -9.17 -8.78 -6.78
N LYS A 92 -8.17 -9.64 -7.07
CA LYS A 92 -6.76 -9.24 -7.11
C LYS A 92 -6.49 -8.05 -8.04
N ASN A 93 -7.14 -8.03 -9.20
CA ASN A 93 -7.03 -6.96 -10.19
C ASN A 93 -7.68 -5.63 -9.78
N LYS A 94 -8.27 -5.56 -8.59
CA LYS A 94 -8.72 -4.33 -7.93
C LYS A 94 -7.91 -3.98 -6.67
N LEU A 95 -7.00 -4.83 -6.22
CA LEU A 95 -6.17 -4.59 -5.05
C LEU A 95 -4.83 -3.98 -5.43
N VAL A 96 -4.62 -2.73 -5.06
CA VAL A 96 -3.31 -2.04 -5.09
C VAL A 96 -2.71 -2.14 -3.69
N MET A 97 -1.66 -2.95 -3.56
CA MET A 97 -1.10 -3.34 -2.27
C MET A 97 -0.17 -2.26 -1.70
N GLY A 98 -0.47 -1.77 -0.50
CA GLY A 98 0.23 -0.67 0.14
C GLY A 98 1.52 -1.06 0.83
N VAL A 99 2.57 -0.24 0.67
CA VAL A 99 3.85 -0.40 1.36
C VAL A 99 4.28 0.89 2.06
N PRO A 100 4.94 0.81 3.25
CA PRO A 100 5.44 1.99 3.94
C PRO A 100 6.79 2.42 3.38
N PHE A 101 6.97 3.72 3.15
CA PHE A 101 8.26 4.34 2.86
C PHE A 101 8.81 5.09 4.09
N TYR A 102 8.42 4.64 5.26
CA TYR A 102 8.84 5.18 6.55
C TYR A 102 9.16 4.06 7.53
N GLY A 103 9.88 4.40 8.59
CA GLY A 103 10.07 3.51 9.73
C GLY A 103 9.27 3.96 10.94
N SER A 104 8.94 3.01 11.81
CA SER A 104 8.22 3.27 13.05
C SER A 104 8.80 2.49 14.22
N THR A 105 8.73 3.09 15.41
CA THR A 105 8.96 2.40 16.69
C THR A 105 7.67 1.87 17.31
N GLY A 106 6.52 2.12 16.64
CA GLY A 106 5.17 1.95 17.17
C GLY A 106 4.58 3.26 17.74
N SER A 107 5.40 4.23 18.12
CA SER A 107 4.98 5.54 18.62
C SER A 107 5.64 6.72 17.91
N LEU A 108 6.83 6.53 17.36
CA LEU A 108 7.57 7.52 16.58
C LEU A 108 7.66 7.07 15.13
N ILE A 109 7.61 8.03 14.21
CA ILE A 109 7.78 7.82 12.78
C ILE A 109 9.00 8.61 12.31
N ALA A 110 9.79 8.02 11.39
CA ALA A 110 10.87 8.69 10.69
C ALA A 110 10.85 8.32 9.21
N ALA A 111 11.21 9.26 8.35
CA ALA A 111 11.27 9.04 6.91
C ALA A 111 12.37 8.02 6.55
N TYR A 112 12.15 7.20 5.54
CA TYR A 112 13.18 6.26 5.07
C TYR A 112 14.43 7.01 4.58
N CYS A 113 14.27 8.16 3.91
CA CYS A 113 15.39 8.99 3.48
C CYS A 113 16.27 9.48 4.64
N ASP A 114 15.70 9.66 5.83
CA ASP A 114 16.50 10.02 7.02
C ASP A 114 17.50 8.91 7.38
N PHE A 115 17.08 7.64 7.28
CA PHE A 115 17.97 6.50 7.54
C PHE A 115 19.10 6.40 6.51
N VAL A 116 18.74 6.60 5.22
CA VAL A 116 19.72 6.60 4.13
C VAL A 116 20.74 7.72 4.31
N ASN A 117 20.30 8.91 4.67
CA ASN A 117 21.16 10.09 4.91
C ASN A 117 22.02 9.94 6.19
N ASP A 118 21.54 9.22 7.20
CA ASP A 118 22.27 8.91 8.43
C ASP A 118 23.28 7.77 8.26
N GLY A 119 23.32 7.12 7.08
CA GLY A 119 24.30 6.12 6.72
C GLY A 119 23.81 4.67 6.69
N LEU A 120 22.49 4.45 6.57
CA LEU A 120 21.92 3.11 6.35
C LEU A 120 22.69 2.39 5.22
N ALA A 121 23.44 1.36 5.55
CA ALA A 121 24.29 0.61 4.63
C ALA A 121 23.64 -0.69 4.15
N THR A 122 22.84 -1.33 5.01
CA THR A 122 22.24 -2.63 4.74
C THR A 122 21.04 -2.51 3.81
N THR A 123 20.86 -3.53 2.95
CA THR A 123 19.73 -3.62 2.01
C THR A 123 18.72 -4.69 2.41
N ASN A 124 19.00 -5.48 3.44
CA ASN A 124 18.27 -6.68 3.82
C ASN A 124 17.80 -6.72 5.30
N GLU A 125 18.08 -5.69 6.06
CA GLU A 125 17.63 -5.59 7.46
C GLU A 125 16.49 -4.58 7.56
N ASP A 126 15.37 -4.99 8.16
CA ASP A 126 14.16 -4.18 8.32
C ASP A 126 14.15 -3.37 9.63
N THR A 127 15.35 -3.16 10.23
CA THR A 127 15.52 -2.34 11.44
C THR A 127 16.72 -1.41 11.31
N TYR A 128 16.60 -0.20 11.85
CA TYR A 128 17.69 0.78 11.91
C TYR A 128 17.60 1.62 13.18
N THR A 129 18.75 1.86 13.82
CA THR A 129 18.84 2.74 14.98
C THR A 129 19.16 4.17 14.52
N TYR A 130 18.19 5.05 14.64
CA TYR A 130 18.28 6.46 14.26
C TYR A 130 17.96 7.35 15.45
N LYS A 131 18.86 8.30 15.76
CA LYS A 131 18.72 9.23 16.91
C LYS A 131 18.37 8.53 18.23
N GLY A 132 19.03 7.38 18.48
CA GLY A 132 18.86 6.60 19.71
C GLY A 132 17.61 5.74 19.81
N ASN A 133 16.78 5.67 18.77
CA ASN A 133 15.61 4.81 18.71
C ASN A 133 15.76 3.77 17.59
N THR A 134 15.30 2.54 17.83
CA THR A 134 15.29 1.49 16.82
C THR A 134 13.94 1.50 16.10
N TYR A 135 13.98 1.78 14.81
CA TYR A 135 12.83 1.79 13.92
C TYR A 135 12.74 0.49 13.14
N THR A 136 11.53 -0.03 12.99
CA THR A 136 11.20 -1.05 11.99
C THR A 136 10.74 -0.35 10.72
N PHE A 137 11.22 -0.79 9.56
CA PHE A 137 10.87 -0.25 8.24
C PHE A 137 10.87 -1.38 7.19
N ASN A 138 10.67 -1.10 5.93
CA ASN A 138 10.91 -2.07 4.86
C ASN A 138 12.22 -1.75 4.14
N SER A 139 13.17 -2.68 4.22
CA SER A 139 14.42 -2.65 3.47
C SER A 139 14.19 -2.80 1.96
N ILE A 140 15.21 -2.51 1.16
CA ILE A 140 15.22 -2.74 -0.28
C ILE A 140 14.78 -4.18 -0.61
N GLU A 141 15.32 -5.17 0.09
CA GLU A 141 14.98 -6.58 -0.16
C GLU A 141 13.54 -6.91 0.22
N THR A 142 13.01 -6.35 1.28
CA THR A 142 11.60 -6.54 1.67
C THR A 142 10.66 -5.87 0.66
N ILE A 143 10.96 -4.66 0.19
CA ILE A 143 10.19 -4.01 -0.88
C ILE A 143 10.27 -4.82 -2.17
N ARG A 144 11.45 -5.33 -2.54
CA ARG A 144 11.65 -6.19 -3.72
C ARG A 144 10.78 -7.44 -3.66
N LYS A 145 10.77 -8.16 -2.52
CA LYS A 145 9.92 -9.34 -2.32
C LYS A 145 8.43 -9.02 -2.46
N LYS A 146 8.00 -7.88 -1.89
CA LYS A 146 6.60 -7.42 -1.99
C LYS A 146 6.22 -7.08 -3.43
N ALA A 147 7.10 -6.38 -4.17
CA ALA A 147 6.87 -6.04 -5.57
C ALA A 147 6.76 -7.28 -6.44
N ARG A 148 7.66 -8.25 -6.27
CA ARG A 148 7.59 -9.55 -6.96
C ARG A 148 6.29 -10.27 -6.69
N TYR A 149 5.92 -10.41 -5.42
CA TYR A 149 4.67 -11.06 -5.04
C TYR A 149 3.45 -10.41 -5.71
N VAL A 150 3.40 -9.08 -5.77
CA VAL A 150 2.33 -8.36 -6.46
C VAL A 150 2.27 -8.69 -7.95
N CYS A 151 3.43 -8.76 -8.61
CA CYS A 151 3.50 -9.12 -10.03
C CYS A 151 3.17 -10.61 -10.28
N GLU A 152 3.75 -11.51 -9.49
CA GLU A 152 3.57 -12.97 -9.64
C GLU A 152 2.13 -13.42 -9.37
N GLU A 153 1.45 -12.73 -8.48
CA GLU A 153 0.07 -13.06 -8.07
C GLU A 153 -1.00 -12.24 -8.79
N ASP A 154 -0.63 -11.41 -9.79
CA ASP A 154 -1.54 -10.59 -10.59
C ASP A 154 -2.41 -9.61 -9.77
N TYR A 155 -1.83 -9.01 -8.73
CA TYR A 155 -2.47 -7.88 -8.06
C TYR A 155 -2.44 -6.63 -8.94
N ALA A 156 -3.35 -5.67 -8.69
CA ALA A 156 -3.48 -4.46 -9.51
C ALA A 156 -2.25 -3.55 -9.49
N GLY A 157 -1.44 -3.60 -8.44
CA GLY A 157 -0.24 -2.78 -8.33
C GLY A 157 0.21 -2.55 -6.90
N ILE A 158 1.13 -1.59 -6.74
CA ILE A 158 1.62 -1.13 -5.43
C ILE A 158 1.30 0.35 -5.22
N MET A 159 0.87 0.70 -4.02
CA MET A 159 0.79 2.05 -3.50
C MET A 159 1.83 2.24 -2.40
N SER A 160 2.46 3.38 -2.34
CA SER A 160 3.43 3.73 -1.29
C SER A 160 2.92 4.87 -0.41
N TRP A 161 3.17 4.80 0.87
CA TRP A 161 2.97 5.91 1.79
C TRP A 161 4.30 6.25 2.47
N ASP A 162 4.91 7.41 2.15
CA ASP A 162 4.58 8.27 1.02
C ASP A 162 5.85 8.60 0.23
N LEU A 163 5.70 9.14 -0.96
CA LEU A 163 6.83 9.46 -1.84
C LEU A 163 7.79 10.49 -1.26
N ALA A 164 7.31 11.41 -0.41
CA ALA A 164 8.16 12.43 0.21
C ALA A 164 9.13 11.85 1.25
N THR A 165 8.90 10.63 1.70
CA THR A 165 9.73 9.93 2.68
C THR A 165 10.76 8.98 2.05
N ASP A 166 10.72 8.77 0.72
CA ASP A 166 11.78 8.06 -0.01
C ASP A 166 12.98 8.98 -0.28
N ILE A 167 14.09 8.39 -0.66
CA ILE A 167 15.23 9.12 -1.25
C ILE A 167 15.00 9.31 -2.75
N ASP A 168 15.68 10.27 -3.38
CA ASP A 168 15.58 10.53 -4.82
C ASP A 168 15.72 9.25 -5.65
N ILE A 169 14.88 9.09 -6.68
CA ILE A 169 14.81 7.88 -7.50
C ILE A 169 16.12 7.55 -8.24
N THR A 170 17.00 8.53 -8.41
CA THR A 170 18.34 8.30 -8.97
C THR A 170 19.30 7.61 -8.01
N ASN A 171 18.97 7.60 -6.72
CA ASN A 171 19.74 6.89 -5.71
C ASN A 171 19.46 5.38 -5.77
N ASN A 172 20.51 4.57 -5.66
CA ASN A 172 20.38 3.10 -5.68
C ASN A 172 19.66 2.52 -4.44
N LYS A 173 19.38 3.33 -3.44
CA LYS A 173 18.62 2.96 -2.25
C LYS A 173 17.16 3.41 -2.29
N SER A 174 16.70 4.04 -3.39
CA SER A 174 15.28 4.42 -3.51
C SER A 174 14.39 3.19 -3.56
N LEU A 175 13.38 3.16 -2.70
CA LEU A 175 12.38 2.10 -2.64
C LEU A 175 11.46 2.14 -3.86
N LEU A 176 11.14 3.34 -4.37
CA LEU A 176 10.37 3.52 -5.60
C LEU A 176 11.13 2.97 -6.81
N LYS A 177 12.46 3.19 -6.86
CA LYS A 177 13.29 2.62 -7.93
C LYS A 177 13.22 1.09 -7.94
N VAL A 178 13.29 0.46 -6.77
CA VAL A 178 13.20 -1.00 -6.64
C VAL A 178 11.85 -1.52 -7.14
N ILE A 179 10.75 -0.88 -6.77
CA ILE A 179 9.41 -1.25 -7.26
C ILE A 179 9.38 -1.13 -8.79
N LYS A 180 9.84 -0.01 -9.33
CA LYS A 180 9.88 0.23 -10.78
C LYS A 180 10.66 -0.86 -11.51
N GLU A 181 11.86 -1.21 -11.03
CA GLU A 181 12.72 -2.24 -11.62
C GLU A 181 12.04 -3.61 -11.67
N GLU A 182 11.36 -4.02 -10.60
CA GLU A 182 10.63 -5.29 -10.57
C GLU A 182 9.43 -5.28 -11.53
N PHE A 183 8.65 -4.20 -11.57
CA PHE A 183 7.52 -4.10 -12.51
C PHE A 183 7.96 -4.08 -13.97
N GLU A 184 9.08 -3.41 -14.31
CA GLU A 184 9.67 -3.41 -15.65
C GLU A 184 10.15 -4.80 -16.04
N TYR A 185 10.74 -5.57 -15.11
CA TYR A 185 11.18 -6.94 -15.35
C TYR A 185 10.00 -7.86 -15.70
N TYR A 186 8.90 -7.79 -14.96
CA TYR A 186 7.72 -8.62 -15.22
C TYR A 186 6.89 -8.15 -16.43
N ALA A 187 6.93 -6.87 -16.77
CA ALA A 187 6.28 -6.36 -17.97
C ALA A 187 7.04 -6.73 -19.27
N ASN A 188 8.36 -6.96 -19.18
CA ASN A 188 9.22 -7.28 -20.31
C ASN A 188 10.14 -8.45 -19.95
N PRO A 189 9.61 -9.67 -19.75
CA PRO A 189 10.46 -10.81 -19.42
C PRO A 189 11.44 -11.05 -20.58
N THR A 190 12.73 -10.89 -20.28
CA THR A 190 13.77 -11.31 -21.23
C THR A 190 13.74 -12.83 -21.34
N GLU A 191 13.54 -13.36 -22.56
CA GLU A 191 13.61 -14.79 -22.87
C GLU A 191 14.92 -15.44 -22.42
#